data_af1642ad541a58c72f344dfeaa642a36
#
_entry.id   af1642ad541a58c72f344dfeaa642a36
#
_cell.length_a   1.000
_cell.length_b   1.000
_cell.length_c   1.000
_cell.angle_alpha   90.00
_cell.angle_beta   90.00
_cell.angle_gamma   90.00
#
_symmetry.space_group_name_H-M   'P 1'
#
loop_
_entity.id
_entity.type
_entity.pdbx_description
1 polymer ?
#
loop_
_entity_poly.entity_id
_entity_poly.type
_entity_poly.pdbx_seq_one_letter_code
_entity_poly.pdbx_strand_id
1 'polypeptide(L)'
;MMNQEIRRIQNLREDELYVAAKDLQVPVELVQCVHEHGKLPVVNFAAGGVATPADAALMMQLGAEGVFVGSGIFKSGDPVKRASAIVKAVTNYRNPKILAEISEDLGEAMVGINENEIQILMAERGK
;
A
#
# COMPACT_ATOMS: atom_id res chain seq x y z
N MET A 1 -4.52 7.08 5.61
CA MET A 1 -5.30 8.19 5.03
C MET A 1 -6.58 7.71 4.35
N MET A 2 -6.50 6.81 3.39
CA MET A 2 -7.68 6.29 2.68
C MET A 2 -8.68 5.60 3.61
N ASN A 3 -8.24 4.76 4.54
CA ASN A 3 -9.12 4.10 5.50
C ASN A 3 -9.84 5.10 6.40
N GLN A 4 -9.20 6.19 6.76
CA GLN A 4 -9.82 7.26 7.55
C GLN A 4 -10.94 7.95 6.77
N GLU A 5 -10.73 8.22 5.48
CA GLU A 5 -11.75 8.82 4.62
C GLU A 5 -12.94 7.89 4.42
N ILE A 6 -12.70 6.58 4.23
CA ILE A 6 -13.77 5.59 4.11
C ILE A 6 -14.60 5.57 5.40
N ARG A 7 -13.96 5.54 6.57
CA ARG A 7 -14.67 5.56 7.86
C ARG A 7 -15.45 6.85 8.06
N ARG A 8 -14.88 7.99 7.65
CA ARG A 8 -15.56 9.28 7.72
C ARG A 8 -16.85 9.24 6.90
N ILE A 9 -16.78 8.75 5.68
CA ILE A 9 -17.94 8.64 4.78
C ILE A 9 -19.00 7.70 5.36
N GLN A 10 -18.59 6.57 5.94
CA GLN A 10 -19.52 5.62 6.57
C GLN A 10 -20.31 6.23 7.74
N ASN A 11 -19.72 7.18 8.45
CA ASN A 11 -20.31 7.83 9.61
C ASN A 11 -21.12 9.09 9.27
N LEU A 12 -21.18 9.49 8.02
CA LEU A 12 -21.98 10.63 7.58
C LEU A 12 -23.46 10.25 7.47
N ARG A 13 -24.34 11.24 7.71
CA ARG A 13 -25.75 11.09 7.39
C ARG A 13 -25.97 11.16 5.88
N GLU A 14 -27.08 10.62 5.40
CA GLU A 14 -27.39 10.60 3.97
C GLU A 14 -27.37 11.98 3.33
N ASP A 15 -27.86 13.02 4.01
CA ASP A 15 -27.86 14.40 3.52
C ASP A 15 -26.43 14.99 3.42
N GLU A 16 -25.50 14.51 4.25
CA GLU A 16 -24.12 14.93 4.23
C GLU A 16 -23.30 14.33 3.09
N LEU A 17 -23.79 13.24 2.47
CA LEU A 17 -23.08 12.57 1.36
C LEU A 17 -22.95 13.47 0.14
N TYR A 18 -23.93 14.32 -0.13
CA TYR A 18 -23.88 15.27 -1.25
C TYR A 18 -22.78 16.32 -1.06
N VAL A 19 -22.60 16.80 0.16
CA VAL A 19 -21.53 17.73 0.48
C VAL A 19 -20.15 17.07 0.35
N ALA A 20 -20.02 15.83 0.85
CA ALA A 20 -18.79 15.06 0.73
C ALA A 20 -18.43 14.80 -0.74
N ALA A 21 -19.40 14.45 -1.56
CA ALA A 21 -19.20 14.23 -3.00
C ALA A 21 -18.70 15.51 -3.68
N LYS A 22 -19.25 16.65 -3.33
CA LYS A 22 -18.84 17.94 -3.87
C LYS A 22 -17.40 18.28 -3.46
N ASP A 23 -17.07 18.09 -2.19
CA ASP A 23 -15.73 18.37 -1.67
C ASP A 23 -14.66 17.48 -2.30
N LEU A 24 -15.00 16.19 -2.53
CA LEU A 24 -14.11 15.23 -3.17
C LEU A 24 -14.11 15.34 -4.70
N GLN A 25 -15.02 16.11 -5.28
CA GLN A 25 -15.19 16.29 -6.72
C GLN A 25 -15.45 14.94 -7.45
N VAL A 26 -16.33 14.14 -6.87
CA VAL A 26 -16.73 12.83 -7.41
C VAL A 26 -18.25 12.72 -7.50
N PRO A 27 -18.78 11.82 -8.36
CA PRO A 27 -20.23 11.56 -8.39
C PRO A 27 -20.74 11.08 -7.04
N VAL A 28 -21.94 11.53 -6.65
CA VAL A 28 -22.54 11.18 -5.37
C VAL A 28 -22.80 9.67 -5.25
N GLU A 29 -23.07 8.99 -6.37
CA GLU A 29 -23.30 7.55 -6.39
C GLU A 29 -22.10 6.76 -5.87
N LEU A 30 -20.87 7.23 -6.14
CA LEU A 30 -19.66 6.60 -5.63
C LEU A 30 -19.51 6.78 -4.12
N VAL A 31 -19.85 7.97 -3.61
CA VAL A 31 -19.86 8.23 -2.17
C VAL A 31 -20.91 7.38 -1.46
N GLN A 32 -22.09 7.26 -2.04
CA GLN A 32 -23.15 6.39 -1.52
C GLN A 32 -22.72 4.93 -1.48
N CYS A 33 -22.03 4.45 -2.51
CA CYS A 33 -21.49 3.10 -2.57
C CYS A 33 -20.51 2.83 -1.43
N VAL A 34 -19.57 3.75 -1.18
CA VAL A 34 -18.61 3.63 -0.07
C VAL A 34 -19.33 3.69 1.28
N HIS A 35 -20.33 4.55 1.42
CA HIS A 35 -21.13 4.66 2.65
C HIS A 35 -21.83 3.34 2.99
N GLU A 36 -22.42 2.68 2.00
CA GLU A 36 -23.16 1.42 2.19
C GLU A 36 -22.24 0.23 2.42
N HIS A 37 -21.13 0.14 1.65
CA HIS A 37 -20.31 -1.06 1.59
C HIS A 37 -19.04 -0.99 2.46
N GLY A 38 -18.63 0.20 2.87
CA GLY A 38 -17.43 0.39 3.69
C GLY A 38 -16.13 0.12 2.96
N LYS A 39 -16.16 0.07 1.63
CA LYS A 39 -14.99 -0.15 0.78
C LYS A 39 -15.18 0.53 -0.57
N LEU A 40 -14.08 0.72 -1.29
CA LEU A 40 -14.13 1.23 -2.65
C LEU A 40 -14.74 0.19 -3.60
N PRO A 41 -15.45 0.62 -4.66
CA PRO A 41 -16.06 -0.30 -5.63
C PRO A 41 -15.06 -0.91 -6.62
N VAL A 42 -13.78 -0.72 -6.41
CA VAL A 42 -12.70 -1.21 -7.26
C VAL A 42 -11.64 -1.90 -6.43
N VAL A 43 -10.87 -2.79 -7.08
CA VAL A 43 -9.73 -3.44 -6.45
C VAL A 43 -8.67 -2.39 -6.11
N ASN A 44 -8.11 -2.47 -4.92
CA ASN A 44 -7.19 -1.48 -4.39
C ASN A 44 -5.83 -2.12 -4.09
N PHE A 45 -4.78 -1.63 -4.77
CA PHE A 45 -3.41 -2.09 -4.57
C PHE A 45 -2.58 -1.03 -3.86
N ALA A 46 -1.73 -1.48 -2.93
CA ALA A 46 -0.74 -0.61 -2.30
C ALA A 46 0.53 -0.59 -3.15
N ALA A 47 1.11 0.59 -3.32
CA ALA A 47 2.33 0.79 -4.08
C ALA A 47 3.26 1.76 -3.35
N GLY A 48 4.55 1.55 -3.51
CA GLY A 48 5.59 2.39 -2.89
C GLY A 48 5.95 1.97 -1.47
N GLY A 49 7.23 1.97 -1.18
CA GLY A 49 7.73 1.71 0.16
C GLY A 49 7.72 0.25 0.63
N VAL A 50 7.29 -0.68 -0.20
CA VAL A 50 7.29 -2.10 0.16
C VAL A 50 8.67 -2.70 -0.13
N ALA A 51 9.41 -3.00 0.91
CA ALA A 51 10.78 -3.54 0.79
C ALA A 51 10.97 -4.86 1.53
N THR A 52 10.06 -5.22 2.43
CA THR A 52 10.16 -6.42 3.26
C THR A 52 8.85 -7.20 3.25
N PRO A 53 8.88 -8.51 3.59
CA PRO A 53 7.64 -9.27 3.78
C PRO A 53 6.71 -8.65 4.82
N ALA A 54 7.26 -8.06 5.89
CA ALA A 54 6.48 -7.39 6.92
C ALA A 54 5.71 -6.18 6.36
N ASP A 55 6.35 -5.40 5.48
CA ASP A 55 5.69 -4.27 4.80
C ASP A 55 4.49 -4.74 3.97
N ALA A 56 4.69 -5.81 3.19
CA ALA A 56 3.64 -6.38 2.35
C ALA A 56 2.47 -6.91 3.20
N ALA A 57 2.77 -7.63 4.26
CA ALA A 57 1.76 -8.16 5.19
C ALA A 57 0.98 -7.02 5.86
N LEU A 58 1.67 -5.95 6.26
CA LEU A 58 1.03 -4.78 6.86
C LEU A 58 0.03 -4.13 5.89
N MET A 59 0.41 -3.95 4.63
CA MET A 59 -0.48 -3.38 3.63
C MET A 59 -1.73 -4.24 3.43
N MET A 60 -1.57 -5.57 3.40
CA MET A 60 -2.70 -6.49 3.32
C MET A 60 -3.60 -6.41 4.56
N GLN A 61 -3.02 -6.31 5.75
CA GLN A 61 -3.76 -6.16 7.00
C GLN A 61 -4.55 -4.83 7.06
N LEU A 62 -4.02 -3.79 6.42
CA LEU A 62 -4.69 -2.48 6.33
C LEU A 62 -5.81 -2.44 5.27
N GLY A 63 -6.02 -3.53 4.55
CA GLY A 63 -7.13 -3.68 3.61
C GLY A 63 -6.77 -3.57 2.14
N ALA A 64 -5.50 -3.50 1.79
CA ALA A 64 -5.10 -3.59 0.38
C ALA A 64 -5.40 -4.99 -0.16
N GLU A 65 -5.77 -5.08 -1.40
CA GLU A 65 -6.10 -6.34 -2.07
C GLU A 65 -4.90 -6.93 -2.82
N GLY A 66 -3.82 -6.17 -2.88
CA GLY A 66 -2.54 -6.60 -3.44
C GLY A 66 -1.49 -5.52 -3.23
N VAL A 67 -0.26 -5.82 -3.61
CA VAL A 67 0.86 -4.88 -3.51
C VAL A 67 1.65 -4.86 -4.81
N PHE A 68 2.16 -3.68 -5.17
CA PHE A 68 3.13 -3.51 -6.25
C PHE A 68 4.50 -3.29 -5.63
N VAL A 69 5.47 -4.08 -6.06
CA VAL A 69 6.84 -4.01 -5.55
C VAL A 69 7.81 -3.91 -6.73
N GLY A 70 8.70 -2.95 -6.67
CA GLY A 70 9.72 -2.75 -7.69
C GLY A 70 11.11 -2.70 -7.07
N SER A 71 11.62 -1.50 -6.81
CA SER A 71 12.96 -1.31 -6.26
C SER A 71 13.18 -2.00 -4.91
N GLY A 72 12.13 -2.23 -4.15
CA GLY A 72 12.22 -2.98 -2.89
C GLY A 72 12.74 -4.40 -3.09
N ILE A 73 12.47 -5.03 -4.24
CA ILE A 73 13.01 -6.32 -4.63
C ILE A 73 14.36 -6.14 -5.35
N PHE A 74 14.38 -5.35 -6.42
CA PHE A 74 15.54 -5.26 -7.32
C PHE A 74 16.78 -4.67 -6.66
N LYS A 75 16.62 -3.79 -5.69
CA LYS A 75 17.74 -3.18 -4.95
C LYS A 75 18.08 -3.88 -3.64
N SER A 76 17.49 -5.04 -3.37
CA SER A 76 17.81 -5.81 -2.18
C SER A 76 19.07 -6.67 -2.38
N GLY A 77 19.61 -7.20 -1.29
CA GLY A 77 20.79 -8.06 -1.32
C GLY A 77 20.56 -9.40 -2.01
N ASP A 78 19.31 -9.91 -1.98
CA ASP A 78 18.91 -11.16 -2.65
C ASP A 78 17.51 -10.98 -3.24
N PRO A 79 17.41 -10.47 -4.49
CA PRO A 79 16.12 -10.18 -5.10
C PRO A 79 15.19 -11.39 -5.25
N VAL A 80 15.71 -12.55 -5.63
CA VAL A 80 14.89 -13.75 -5.86
C VAL A 80 14.28 -14.23 -4.55
N LYS A 81 15.07 -14.34 -3.50
CA LYS A 81 14.62 -14.79 -2.18
C LYS A 81 13.61 -13.79 -1.59
N ARG A 82 13.87 -12.50 -1.75
CA ARG A 82 13.00 -11.43 -1.25
C ARG A 82 11.67 -11.42 -1.99
N ALA A 83 11.67 -11.57 -3.31
CA ALA A 83 10.44 -11.66 -4.10
C ALA A 83 9.58 -12.84 -3.65
N SER A 84 10.19 -14.02 -3.47
CA SER A 84 9.48 -15.21 -2.98
C SER A 84 8.90 -14.98 -1.57
N ALA A 85 9.67 -14.36 -0.68
CA ALA A 85 9.22 -14.05 0.67
C ALA A 85 8.04 -13.08 0.69
N ILE A 86 8.06 -12.05 -0.17
CA ILE A 86 6.96 -11.08 -0.28
C ILE A 86 5.68 -11.75 -0.80
N VAL A 87 5.79 -12.63 -1.79
CA VAL A 87 4.63 -13.39 -2.30
C VAL A 87 4.02 -14.25 -1.19
N LYS A 88 4.85 -14.94 -0.42
CA LYS A 88 4.37 -15.73 0.73
C LYS A 88 3.73 -14.86 1.80
N ALA A 89 4.27 -13.67 2.05
CA ALA A 89 3.71 -12.72 3.02
C ALA A 89 2.33 -12.24 2.59
N VAL A 90 2.12 -11.94 1.33
CA VAL A 90 0.81 -11.54 0.79
C VAL A 90 -0.20 -12.68 0.93
N THR A 91 0.21 -13.91 0.68
CA THR A 91 -0.66 -15.09 0.82
C THR A 91 -0.99 -15.41 2.28
N ASN A 92 -0.06 -15.17 3.20
CA ASN A 92 -0.16 -15.57 4.61
C ASN A 92 -0.08 -14.37 5.58
N TYR A 93 -0.61 -13.23 5.18
CA TYR A 93 -0.44 -11.98 5.94
C TYR A 93 -1.04 -12.00 7.35
N ARG A 94 -1.89 -12.97 7.66
CA ARG A 94 -2.50 -13.13 9.00
C ARG A 94 -1.79 -14.17 9.87
N ASN A 95 -0.73 -14.81 9.36
CA ASN A 95 -0.01 -15.86 10.08
C ASN A 95 1.36 -15.34 10.55
N PRO A 96 1.50 -14.90 11.83
CA PRO A 96 2.77 -14.33 12.31
C PRO A 96 3.94 -15.32 12.27
N LYS A 97 3.68 -16.61 12.46
CA LYS A 97 4.72 -17.64 12.42
C LYS A 97 5.36 -17.74 11.03
N ILE A 98 4.53 -17.83 10.00
CA ILE A 98 5.01 -17.86 8.61
C ILE A 98 5.74 -16.55 8.28
N LEU A 99 5.21 -15.40 8.68
CA LEU A 99 5.83 -14.10 8.44
C LEU A 99 7.23 -14.02 9.09
N ALA A 100 7.39 -14.55 10.30
CA ALA A 100 8.68 -14.60 10.97
C ALA A 100 9.67 -15.52 10.22
N GLU A 101 9.23 -16.70 9.80
CA GLU A 101 10.07 -17.66 9.08
C GLU A 101 10.57 -17.11 7.74
N ILE A 102 9.70 -16.49 6.95
CA ILE A 102 10.05 -15.97 5.63
C ILE A 102 10.84 -14.66 5.70
N SER A 103 10.86 -14.00 6.83
CA SER A 103 11.64 -12.78 7.06
C SER A 103 13.08 -13.04 7.45
N GLU A 104 13.44 -14.29 7.72
CA GLU A 104 14.79 -14.68 8.09
C GLU A 104 15.73 -14.66 6.89
N ASP A 105 16.94 -14.16 7.09
CA ASP A 105 18.08 -14.27 6.18
C ASP A 105 17.75 -13.84 4.73
N LEU A 106 17.11 -12.69 4.58
CA LEU A 106 16.71 -12.14 3.27
C LEU A 106 17.79 -11.27 2.60
N GLY A 107 18.94 -11.11 3.24
CA GLY A 107 19.95 -10.16 2.82
C GLY A 107 19.56 -8.73 3.23
N GLU A 108 20.30 -7.74 2.76
CA GLU A 108 20.02 -6.36 3.10
C GLU A 108 18.77 -5.85 2.38
N ALA A 109 17.93 -5.16 3.13
CA ALA A 109 16.80 -4.44 2.55
C ALA A 109 17.31 -3.26 1.71
N MET A 110 16.46 -2.76 0.82
CA MET A 110 16.73 -1.53 0.10
C MET A 110 16.93 -0.40 1.11
N VAL A 111 18.14 0.17 1.11
CA VAL A 111 18.44 1.36 1.91
C VAL A 111 17.81 2.57 1.23
N GLY A 112 17.22 3.46 2.01
CA GLY A 112 16.68 4.71 1.48
C GLY A 112 17.70 5.47 0.65
N ILE A 113 17.22 6.16 -0.38
CA ILE A 113 18.09 6.98 -1.24
C ILE A 113 18.67 8.11 -0.38
N ASN A 114 20.02 8.24 -0.38
CA ASN A 114 20.66 9.32 0.35
C ASN A 114 20.44 10.68 -0.36
N GLU A 115 20.69 11.78 0.36
CA GLU A 115 20.46 13.12 -0.19
C GLU A 115 21.20 13.40 -1.49
N ASN A 116 22.44 12.90 -1.62
CA ASN A 116 23.24 13.10 -2.82
C ASN A 116 22.63 12.37 -4.03
N GLU A 117 22.15 11.15 -3.82
CA GLU A 117 21.46 10.40 -4.88
C GLU A 117 20.15 11.07 -5.30
N ILE A 118 19.40 11.60 -4.34
CA ILE A 118 18.16 12.34 -4.62
C ILE A 118 18.46 13.58 -5.44
N GLN A 119 19.50 14.34 -5.10
CA GLN A 119 19.89 15.55 -5.84
C GLN A 119 20.27 15.23 -7.29
N ILE A 120 21.03 14.18 -7.53
CA ILE A 120 21.42 13.73 -8.87
C ILE A 120 20.19 13.32 -9.67
N LEU A 121 19.31 12.52 -9.10
CA LEU A 121 18.09 12.06 -9.77
C LEU A 121 17.15 13.21 -10.10
N MET A 122 17.00 14.19 -9.22
CA MET A 122 16.17 15.35 -9.48
C MET A 122 16.77 16.26 -10.54
N ALA A 123 18.08 16.43 -10.56
CA ALA A 123 18.78 17.19 -11.60
C ALA A 123 18.60 16.55 -12.99
N GLU A 124 18.68 15.23 -13.07
CA GLU A 124 18.45 14.49 -14.32
C GLU A 124 17.00 14.61 -14.81
N ARG A 125 16.04 14.57 -13.90
CA ARG A 125 14.62 14.73 -14.25
C ARG A 125 14.26 16.15 -14.70
N GLY A 126 15.02 17.13 -14.27
CA GLY A 126 14.84 18.54 -14.65
C GLY A 126 15.38 18.90 -16.02
N LYS A 127 16.00 17.95 -16.71
CA LYS A 127 16.49 18.10 -18.08
C LYS A 127 15.47 17.52 -19.04
#